data_c4a11ec020908750ff148efbb39a5efd
#
_entry.id   c4a11ec020908750ff148efbb39a5efd
#
_cell.length_a   1.000
_cell.length_b   1.000
_cell.length_c   1.000
_cell.angle_alpha   90.00
_cell.angle_beta   90.00
_cell.angle_gamma   90.00
#
_symmetry.space_group_name_H-M   'P 1'
#
loop_
_entity.id
_entity.type
_entity.pdbx_description
1 polymer ?
#
loop_
_entity_poly.entity_id
_entity_poly.type
_entity_poly.pdbx_seq_one_letter_code
_entity_poly.pdbx_strand_id
1 'polypeptide(L)'
;MKTLAYFPNSTARNSKPVLEAFLDSAHSKYQIKQGRLDADVAVIWSCLWSGRMEPNKAIYEEYRKQGKPVIIIEAGALKRNTTWKISVNNITTEGHYGHTENLDWDRPKKLGIKLEHQQGNNGKILIAAQHHKSLQLQHLASQEQWIQEQVKTIQEQTDREIIVRSHPRSPLLIPSEIPRKITGTYDDFDFNASYYCVVNYSSGPGIQAAIQGTPVITSELSLAHAISNNINRMRQMRNRATDQWLTEICHTEYLVDEIQRGLWLDRLEQWV
;
A
#
# COMPACT_ATOMS: atom_id res chain seq x y z
N MET A 1 28.18 -9.98 11.65
CA MET A 1 27.01 -10.13 10.79
C MET A 1 25.78 -9.78 11.63
N LYS A 2 24.92 -8.87 11.18
CA LYS A 2 23.67 -8.53 11.88
C LYS A 2 22.74 -9.74 11.92
N THR A 3 21.90 -9.81 12.94
CA THR A 3 20.89 -10.86 13.11
C THR A 3 19.53 -10.39 12.59
N LEU A 4 18.81 -11.24 11.85
CA LEU A 4 17.47 -10.99 11.34
C LEU A 4 16.51 -12.03 11.87
N ALA A 5 15.47 -11.58 12.59
CA ALA A 5 14.42 -12.45 13.09
C ALA A 5 13.23 -12.51 12.12
N TYR A 6 12.70 -13.72 11.90
CA TYR A 6 11.46 -13.92 11.16
C TYR A 6 10.44 -14.71 12.00
N PHE A 7 9.15 -14.54 11.67
CA PHE A 7 8.03 -15.05 12.45
C PHE A 7 7.06 -15.85 11.59
N PRO A 8 7.32 -17.16 11.33
CA PRO A 8 6.59 -17.96 10.34
C PRO A 8 5.11 -18.18 10.68
N ASN A 9 4.75 -18.15 11.97
CA ASN A 9 3.37 -18.38 12.41
C ASN A 9 2.44 -17.18 12.22
N SER A 10 2.99 -16.01 11.93
CA SER A 10 2.28 -14.75 11.78
C SER A 10 2.24 -14.29 10.32
N THR A 11 1.92 -15.22 9.40
CA THR A 11 1.95 -14.98 7.95
C THR A 11 0.68 -15.42 7.24
N ALA A 12 0.47 -14.94 6.02
CA ALA A 12 -0.63 -15.39 5.17
C ALA A 12 -0.35 -16.80 4.58
N ARG A 13 -1.40 -17.49 4.14
CA ARG A 13 -1.26 -18.84 3.55
C ARG A 13 -0.40 -18.86 2.29
N ASN A 14 -0.46 -17.79 1.50
CA ASN A 14 0.26 -17.64 0.23
C ASN A 14 1.62 -16.93 0.38
N SER A 15 2.07 -16.67 1.61
CA SER A 15 3.35 -15.98 1.88
C SER A 15 4.57 -16.85 1.70
N LYS A 16 4.41 -18.18 1.77
CA LYS A 16 5.54 -19.14 1.85
C LYS A 16 6.58 -18.94 0.75
N PRO A 17 6.24 -18.91 -0.55
CA PRO A 17 7.26 -18.75 -1.61
C PRO A 17 8.02 -17.43 -1.50
N VAL A 18 7.34 -16.37 -1.09
CA VAL A 18 7.92 -15.03 -0.96
C VAL A 18 8.87 -14.96 0.23
N LEU A 19 8.48 -15.55 1.37
CA LEU A 19 9.32 -15.59 2.57
C LEU A 19 10.53 -16.49 2.38
N GLU A 20 10.39 -17.62 1.71
CA GLU A 20 11.52 -18.49 1.36
C GLU A 20 12.51 -17.73 0.48
N ALA A 21 12.07 -17.12 -0.60
CA ALA A 21 12.92 -16.30 -1.47
C ALA A 21 13.60 -15.13 -0.72
N PHE A 22 12.86 -14.49 0.21
CA PHE A 22 13.43 -13.43 1.04
C PHE A 22 14.51 -13.94 1.97
N LEU A 23 14.26 -15.03 2.70
CA LEU A 23 15.21 -15.60 3.63
C LEU A 23 16.45 -16.12 2.91
N ASP A 24 16.29 -16.77 1.75
CA ASP A 24 17.41 -17.27 0.92
C ASP A 24 18.36 -16.12 0.56
N SER A 25 17.83 -14.99 0.09
CA SER A 25 18.67 -13.83 -0.24
C SER A 25 19.25 -13.14 0.99
N ALA A 26 18.48 -13.08 2.09
CA ALA A 26 18.92 -12.44 3.33
C ALA A 26 20.11 -13.14 4.01
N HIS A 27 20.30 -14.45 3.80
CA HIS A 27 21.45 -15.19 4.32
C HIS A 27 22.81 -14.64 3.89
N SER A 28 22.85 -13.89 2.80
CA SER A 28 24.10 -13.27 2.32
C SER A 28 24.59 -12.13 3.24
N LYS A 29 23.67 -11.50 4.00
CA LYS A 29 23.95 -10.32 4.84
C LYS A 29 23.62 -10.53 6.32
N TYR A 30 22.74 -11.49 6.65
CA TYR A 30 22.20 -11.67 8.00
C TYR A 30 22.35 -13.10 8.51
N GLN A 31 22.56 -13.23 9.83
CA GLN A 31 22.33 -14.47 10.55
C GLN A 31 20.84 -14.59 10.84
N ILE A 32 20.16 -15.55 10.23
CA ILE A 32 18.71 -15.72 10.37
C ILE A 32 18.36 -16.41 11.68
N LYS A 33 17.38 -15.86 12.43
CA LYS A 33 16.84 -16.40 13.67
C LYS A 33 15.32 -16.49 13.62
N GLN A 34 14.76 -17.58 14.08
CA GLN A 34 13.30 -17.76 14.11
C GLN A 34 12.73 -17.34 15.47
N GLY A 35 11.70 -16.49 15.45
CA GLY A 35 10.88 -16.15 16.63
C GLY A 35 11.63 -15.40 17.74
N ARG A 36 12.75 -14.73 17.44
CA ARG A 36 13.58 -14.04 18.43
C ARG A 36 13.28 -12.54 18.45
N LEU A 37 13.06 -11.98 19.62
CA LEU A 37 12.82 -10.54 19.80
C LEU A 37 14.11 -9.74 20.10
N ASP A 38 15.23 -10.42 20.29
CA ASP A 38 16.54 -9.83 20.59
C ASP A 38 17.43 -9.61 19.35
N ALA A 39 16.96 -9.95 18.16
CA ALA A 39 17.69 -9.72 16.92
C ALA A 39 17.84 -8.23 16.58
N ASP A 40 18.76 -7.91 15.67
CA ASP A 40 19.02 -6.52 15.25
C ASP A 40 17.92 -5.99 14.31
N VAL A 41 17.31 -6.87 13.52
CA VAL A 41 16.28 -6.56 12.52
C VAL A 41 15.15 -7.58 12.64
N ALA A 42 13.90 -7.14 12.51
CA ALA A 42 12.77 -8.05 12.32
C ALA A 42 12.30 -8.05 10.87
N VAL A 43 11.81 -9.17 10.37
CA VAL A 43 10.96 -9.22 9.18
C VAL A 43 9.59 -9.75 9.56
N ILE A 44 8.55 -9.01 9.19
CA ILE A 44 7.15 -9.36 9.40
C ILE A 44 6.39 -9.42 8.07
N TRP A 45 5.41 -10.30 8.04
CA TRP A 45 4.45 -10.36 6.94
C TRP A 45 3.25 -9.50 7.23
N SER A 46 3.07 -8.46 6.43
CA SER A 46 1.96 -7.51 6.54
C SER A 46 1.95 -6.67 7.82
N CYS A 47 1.46 -5.47 7.69
CA CYS A 47 1.12 -4.58 8.80
C CYS A 47 -0.41 -4.43 8.98
N LEU A 48 -1.16 -5.40 8.51
CA LEU A 48 -2.58 -5.56 8.76
C LEU A 48 -2.77 -6.39 10.04
N TRP A 49 -3.02 -5.74 11.16
CA TRP A 49 -3.12 -6.35 12.48
C TRP A 49 -4.42 -7.16 12.66
N SER A 50 -4.63 -8.18 11.83
CA SER A 50 -5.86 -8.97 11.81
C SER A 50 -5.61 -10.44 11.50
N GLY A 51 -6.37 -11.31 12.15
CA GLY A 51 -6.27 -12.76 11.96
C GLY A 51 -4.88 -13.27 12.27
N ARG A 52 -4.26 -14.04 11.37
CA ARG A 52 -2.92 -14.62 11.58
C ARG A 52 -1.81 -13.58 11.74
N MET A 53 -1.99 -12.39 11.18
CA MET A 53 -1.00 -11.31 11.27
C MET A 53 -1.17 -10.43 12.50
N GLU A 54 -2.17 -10.67 13.34
CA GLU A 54 -2.39 -9.89 14.58
C GLU A 54 -1.16 -9.88 15.50
N PRO A 55 -0.44 -11.00 15.71
CA PRO A 55 0.78 -11.00 16.54
C PRO A 55 1.91 -10.10 16.01
N ASN A 56 1.91 -9.78 14.72
CA ASN A 56 2.93 -8.90 14.12
C ASN A 56 2.89 -7.49 14.71
N LYS A 57 1.74 -7.06 15.27
CA LYS A 57 1.64 -5.77 15.95
C LYS A 57 2.61 -5.68 17.15
N ALA A 58 2.55 -6.64 18.03
CA ALA A 58 3.43 -6.67 19.22
C ALA A 58 4.91 -6.77 18.83
N ILE A 59 5.23 -7.57 17.80
CA ILE A 59 6.59 -7.67 17.27
C ILE A 59 7.06 -6.32 16.74
N TYR A 60 6.24 -5.68 15.91
CA TYR A 60 6.52 -4.36 15.36
C TYR A 60 6.74 -3.32 16.45
N GLU A 61 5.81 -3.21 17.40
CA GLU A 61 5.88 -2.24 18.51
C GLU A 61 7.14 -2.46 19.38
N GLU A 62 7.49 -3.71 19.67
CA GLU A 62 8.68 -4.03 20.48
C GLU A 62 9.98 -3.61 19.77
N TYR A 63 10.14 -3.93 18.46
CA TYR A 63 11.31 -3.52 17.70
C TYR A 63 11.39 -2.00 17.55
N ARG A 64 10.26 -1.35 17.25
CA ARG A 64 10.21 0.12 17.11
C ARG A 64 10.52 0.84 18.43
N LYS A 65 10.06 0.31 19.56
CA LYS A 65 10.38 0.82 20.89
C LYS A 65 11.89 0.74 21.19
N GLN A 66 12.56 -0.30 20.70
CA GLN A 66 14.02 -0.46 20.81
C GLN A 66 14.79 0.36 19.77
N GLY A 67 14.16 1.15 18.91
CA GLY A 67 14.82 1.86 17.82
C GLY A 67 15.33 0.96 16.70
N LYS A 68 14.93 -0.30 16.67
CA LYS A 68 15.39 -1.29 15.70
C LYS A 68 14.51 -1.27 14.43
N PRO A 69 15.08 -1.54 13.27
CA PRO A 69 14.34 -1.60 12.01
C PRO A 69 13.45 -2.83 11.92
N VAL A 70 12.29 -2.65 11.24
CA VAL A 70 11.36 -3.72 10.90
C VAL A 70 11.17 -3.73 9.39
N ILE A 71 11.58 -4.81 8.74
CA ILE A 71 11.27 -5.04 7.33
C ILE A 71 9.83 -5.57 7.25
N ILE A 72 9.02 -4.94 6.42
CA ILE A 72 7.63 -5.31 6.18
C ILE A 72 7.49 -5.82 4.77
N ILE A 73 7.03 -7.06 4.62
CA ILE A 73 6.64 -7.64 3.32
C ILE A 73 5.12 -7.59 3.24
N GLU A 74 4.58 -6.96 2.19
CA GLU A 74 3.14 -6.78 2.00
C GLU A 74 2.72 -7.13 0.57
N ALA A 75 1.46 -7.47 0.39
CA ALA A 75 0.89 -7.64 -0.95
C ALA A 75 1.06 -6.38 -1.80
N GLY A 76 1.54 -6.53 -3.01
CA GLY A 76 1.76 -5.42 -3.92
C GLY A 76 0.46 -4.74 -4.38
N ALA A 77 0.56 -3.45 -4.68
CA ALA A 77 -0.51 -2.67 -5.29
C ALA A 77 -0.42 -2.68 -6.83
N LEU A 78 0.75 -2.96 -7.39
CA LEU A 78 0.99 -2.93 -8.84
C LEU A 78 0.35 -4.13 -9.55
N LYS A 79 0.72 -5.32 -9.13
CA LYS A 79 0.14 -6.58 -9.62
C LYS A 79 -0.12 -7.52 -8.45
N ARG A 80 -1.37 -7.59 -8.04
CA ARG A 80 -1.77 -8.43 -6.91
C ARG A 80 -1.36 -9.89 -7.13
N ASN A 81 -0.86 -10.53 -6.07
CA ASN A 81 -0.33 -11.90 -6.08
C ASN A 81 0.88 -12.15 -7.01
N THR A 82 1.44 -11.12 -7.60
CA THR A 82 2.60 -11.19 -8.49
C THR A 82 3.75 -10.34 -7.98
N THR A 83 3.46 -9.11 -7.56
CA THR A 83 4.45 -8.21 -6.97
C THR A 83 4.24 -8.10 -5.46
N TRP A 84 5.34 -7.92 -4.73
CA TRP A 84 5.38 -7.86 -3.28
C TRP A 84 6.13 -6.61 -2.84
N LYS A 85 5.48 -5.81 -2.02
CA LYS A 85 6.09 -4.61 -1.44
C LYS A 85 7.06 -5.02 -0.34
N ILE A 86 8.26 -4.44 -0.36
CA ILE A 86 9.25 -4.59 0.72
C ILE A 86 9.67 -3.20 1.16
N SER A 87 9.53 -2.93 2.45
CA SER A 87 9.84 -1.63 3.04
C SER A 87 10.42 -1.78 4.43
N VAL A 88 11.02 -0.73 4.95
CA VAL A 88 11.49 -0.66 6.34
C VAL A 88 10.59 0.28 7.13
N ASN A 89 10.13 -0.17 8.26
CA ASN A 89 9.37 0.54 9.30
C ASN A 89 7.93 0.92 8.97
N ASN A 90 7.57 1.19 7.73
CA ASN A 90 6.19 1.50 7.34
C ASN A 90 5.96 1.17 5.85
N ILE A 91 4.69 1.07 5.44
CA ILE A 91 4.29 0.85 4.03
C ILE A 91 3.62 2.10 3.41
N THR A 92 3.76 3.24 4.06
CA THR A 92 3.34 4.58 3.62
C THR A 92 4.55 5.41 3.20
N THR A 93 4.38 6.71 2.99
CA THR A 93 5.49 7.67 2.80
C THR A 93 6.45 7.73 3.98
N GLU A 94 6.05 7.25 5.16
CA GLU A 94 6.92 7.14 6.34
C GLU A 94 7.86 5.93 6.29
N GLY A 95 7.66 5.02 5.35
CA GLY A 95 8.51 3.85 5.15
C GLY A 95 9.68 4.14 4.22
N HIS A 96 10.73 3.34 4.34
CA HIS A 96 11.88 3.43 3.45
C HIS A 96 11.85 2.30 2.42
N TYR A 97 12.04 2.63 1.16
CA TYR A 97 11.99 1.71 0.02
C TYR A 97 13.23 1.80 -0.87
N GLY A 98 14.02 2.87 -0.74
CA GLY A 98 15.08 3.19 -1.70
C GLY A 98 14.57 3.43 -3.13
N HIS A 99 13.34 3.88 -3.26
CA HIS A 99 12.60 3.91 -4.53
C HIS A 99 12.82 5.20 -5.35
N THR A 100 13.47 6.20 -4.78
CA THR A 100 13.76 7.48 -5.44
C THR A 100 15.20 7.58 -5.94
N GLU A 101 16.04 6.61 -5.62
CA GLU A 101 17.45 6.58 -5.97
C GLU A 101 17.77 5.46 -6.96
N ASN A 102 18.77 5.64 -7.80
CA ASN A 102 19.25 4.64 -8.76
C ASN A 102 18.11 4.00 -9.56
N LEU A 103 17.27 4.83 -10.20
CA LEU A 103 16.09 4.39 -10.91
C LEU A 103 16.46 3.61 -12.18
N ASP A 104 15.91 2.42 -12.31
CA ASP A 104 15.83 1.69 -13.58
C ASP A 104 14.56 2.14 -14.32
N TRP A 105 14.72 2.99 -15.31
CA TRP A 105 13.61 3.55 -16.09
C TRP A 105 12.85 2.50 -16.92
N ASP A 106 13.46 1.33 -17.18
CA ASP A 106 12.79 0.21 -17.84
C ASP A 106 11.97 -0.65 -16.85
N ARG A 107 12.01 -0.36 -15.55
CA ARG A 107 11.32 -1.16 -14.54
C ARG A 107 9.81 -1.28 -14.74
N PRO A 108 9.06 -0.22 -15.07
CA PRO A 108 7.64 -0.36 -15.40
C PRO A 108 7.40 -1.34 -16.53
N LYS A 109 8.20 -1.28 -17.60
CA LYS A 109 8.13 -2.20 -18.74
C LYS A 109 8.47 -3.64 -18.33
N LYS A 110 9.51 -3.85 -17.51
CA LYS A 110 9.89 -5.16 -16.97
C LYS A 110 8.78 -5.79 -16.14
N LEU A 111 8.04 -4.98 -15.39
CA LEU A 111 6.86 -5.40 -14.65
C LEU A 111 5.60 -5.48 -15.53
N GLY A 112 5.65 -5.06 -16.79
CA GLY A 112 4.50 -4.99 -17.70
C GLY A 112 3.42 -4.04 -17.20
N ILE A 113 3.84 -2.86 -16.71
CA ILE A 113 2.99 -1.79 -16.20
C ILE A 113 3.21 -0.55 -17.04
N LYS A 114 2.15 0.15 -17.36
CA LYS A 114 2.18 1.43 -18.08
C LYS A 114 1.07 2.33 -17.55
N LEU A 115 1.25 3.63 -17.68
CA LEU A 115 0.18 4.58 -17.43
C LEU A 115 -0.88 4.47 -18.54
N GLU A 116 -2.12 4.32 -18.11
CA GLU A 116 -3.26 4.32 -19.02
C GLU A 116 -3.86 5.73 -19.09
N HIS A 117 -4.46 6.04 -20.24
CA HIS A 117 -5.27 7.23 -20.40
C HIS A 117 -6.72 6.91 -20.04
N GLN A 118 -7.33 7.75 -19.20
CA GLN A 118 -8.73 7.60 -18.85
C GLN A 118 -9.62 7.72 -20.12
N GLN A 119 -10.34 6.66 -20.40
CA GLN A 119 -11.26 6.61 -21.57
C GLN A 119 -12.68 7.07 -21.16
N GLY A 120 -12.82 8.30 -20.73
CA GLY A 120 -14.08 8.82 -20.20
C GLY A 120 -14.22 8.63 -18.69
N ASN A 121 -15.37 9.04 -18.14
CA ASN A 121 -15.72 8.81 -16.75
C ASN A 121 -17.24 8.70 -16.59
N ASN A 122 -17.70 7.91 -15.63
CA ASN A 122 -19.12 7.72 -15.30
C ASN A 122 -19.71 8.85 -14.45
N GLY A 123 -18.93 9.89 -14.19
CA GLY A 123 -19.35 11.03 -13.38
C GLY A 123 -19.32 10.80 -11.88
N LYS A 124 -19.13 9.58 -11.39
CA LYS A 124 -19.18 9.21 -9.97
C LYS A 124 -17.82 9.38 -9.29
N ILE A 125 -17.85 9.65 -7.99
CA ILE A 125 -16.67 9.73 -7.14
C ILE A 125 -16.62 8.49 -6.27
N LEU A 126 -15.48 7.80 -6.26
CA LEU A 126 -15.27 6.64 -5.41
C LEU A 126 -14.43 7.01 -4.20
N ILE A 127 -14.91 6.73 -2.99
CA ILE A 127 -14.09 6.74 -1.77
C ILE A 127 -13.74 5.29 -1.46
N ALA A 128 -12.46 4.92 -1.63
CA ALA A 128 -11.98 3.57 -1.40
C ALA A 128 -11.43 3.45 0.03
N ALA A 129 -12.22 2.85 0.91
CA ALA A 129 -11.82 2.60 2.30
C ALA A 129 -10.83 1.43 2.41
N GLN A 130 -10.05 1.44 3.47
CA GLN A 130 -9.09 0.39 3.79
C GLN A 130 -9.47 -0.34 5.09
N HIS A 131 -8.74 -1.38 5.44
CA HIS A 131 -9.04 -2.18 6.63
C HIS A 131 -8.73 -1.38 7.90
N HIS A 132 -9.66 -1.31 8.87
CA HIS A 132 -9.55 -0.50 10.08
C HIS A 132 -8.37 -0.87 11.00
N LYS A 133 -7.86 -2.12 10.94
CA LYS A 133 -6.70 -2.58 11.72
C LYS A 133 -5.37 -2.44 10.96
N SER A 134 -5.29 -1.61 9.94
CA SER A 134 -4.03 -1.36 9.23
C SER A 134 -3.16 -0.36 9.97
N LEU A 135 -1.85 -0.61 10.04
CA LEU A 135 -0.84 0.36 10.51
C LEU A 135 -0.98 1.72 9.80
N GLN A 136 -1.37 1.71 8.54
CA GLN A 136 -1.56 2.92 7.73
C GLN A 136 -2.60 3.90 8.29
N LEU A 137 -3.47 3.46 9.21
CA LEU A 137 -4.48 4.30 9.87
C LEU A 137 -4.06 4.75 11.28
N GLN A 138 -2.83 4.48 11.71
CA GLN A 138 -2.37 4.78 13.08
C GLN A 138 -2.52 6.24 13.50
N HIS A 139 -2.47 7.18 12.53
CA HIS A 139 -2.63 8.61 12.77
C HIS A 139 -4.06 9.11 12.60
N LEU A 140 -4.99 8.23 12.29
CA LEU A 140 -6.39 8.55 12.06
C LEU A 140 -7.25 8.07 13.23
N ALA A 141 -7.95 8.99 13.88
CA ALA A 141 -8.81 8.67 15.02
C ALA A 141 -9.98 7.74 14.61
N SER A 142 -10.59 7.99 13.45
CA SER A 142 -11.64 7.14 12.88
C SER A 142 -11.66 7.25 11.36
N GLN A 143 -11.65 6.10 10.67
CA GLN A 143 -11.81 6.05 9.22
C GLN A 143 -13.22 6.49 8.80
N GLU A 144 -14.23 6.13 9.58
CA GLU A 144 -15.62 6.49 9.33
C GLU A 144 -15.82 8.01 9.40
N GLN A 145 -15.23 8.66 10.41
CA GLN A 145 -15.26 10.11 10.53
C GLN A 145 -14.52 10.77 9.36
N TRP A 146 -13.34 10.30 9.02
CA TRP A 146 -12.59 10.80 7.85
C TRP A 146 -13.41 10.68 6.57
N ILE A 147 -14.08 9.54 6.32
CA ILE A 147 -14.94 9.36 5.15
C ILE A 147 -16.07 10.38 5.14
N GLN A 148 -16.74 10.60 6.27
CA GLN A 148 -17.84 11.58 6.38
C GLN A 148 -17.36 13.01 6.10
N GLU A 149 -16.19 13.38 6.58
CA GLU A 149 -15.54 14.67 6.29
C GLU A 149 -15.25 14.82 4.79
N GLN A 150 -14.71 13.75 4.14
CA GLN A 150 -14.47 13.79 2.70
C GLN A 150 -15.80 13.94 1.92
N VAL A 151 -16.83 13.18 2.30
CA VAL A 151 -18.15 13.27 1.67
C VAL A 151 -18.70 14.69 1.77
N LYS A 152 -18.68 15.29 2.96
CA LYS A 152 -19.14 16.68 3.18
C LYS A 152 -18.38 17.66 2.30
N THR A 153 -17.05 17.61 2.32
CA THR A 153 -16.20 18.51 1.53
C THR A 153 -16.46 18.38 0.03
N ILE A 154 -16.71 17.17 -0.46
CA ILE A 154 -17.05 16.94 -1.87
C ILE A 154 -18.42 17.51 -2.20
N GLN A 155 -19.44 17.27 -1.38
CA GLN A 155 -20.81 17.73 -1.59
C GLN A 155 -20.92 19.26 -1.61
N GLU A 156 -20.05 19.97 -0.90
CA GLU A 156 -19.98 21.44 -0.94
C GLU A 156 -19.51 22.00 -2.31
N GLN A 157 -18.95 21.13 -3.18
CA GLN A 157 -18.35 21.57 -4.44
C GLN A 157 -18.98 20.94 -5.69
N THR A 158 -19.71 19.83 -5.56
CA THR A 158 -20.28 19.11 -6.71
C THR A 158 -21.44 18.22 -6.30
N ASP A 159 -22.43 18.09 -7.20
CA ASP A 159 -23.59 17.21 -7.04
C ASP A 159 -23.33 15.79 -7.56
N ARG A 160 -22.05 15.42 -7.84
CA ARG A 160 -21.70 14.10 -8.32
C ARG A 160 -22.02 13.04 -7.30
N GLU A 161 -22.54 11.90 -7.77
CA GLU A 161 -22.77 10.74 -6.92
C GLU A 161 -21.45 10.25 -6.28
N ILE A 162 -21.49 10.05 -4.97
CA ILE A 162 -20.38 9.52 -4.18
C ILE A 162 -20.69 8.07 -3.83
N ILE A 163 -19.77 7.17 -4.10
CA ILE A 163 -19.86 5.76 -3.70
C ILE A 163 -18.72 5.46 -2.73
N VAL A 164 -19.04 4.92 -1.56
CA VAL A 164 -18.04 4.43 -0.61
C VAL A 164 -17.89 2.92 -0.79
N ARG A 165 -16.68 2.49 -1.17
CA ARG A 165 -16.31 1.07 -1.26
C ARG A 165 -15.67 0.64 0.05
N SER A 166 -16.33 -0.25 0.77
CA SER A 166 -15.76 -0.88 1.96
C SER A 166 -14.64 -1.83 1.61
N HIS A 167 -13.68 -1.98 2.51
CA HIS A 167 -12.73 -3.08 2.43
C HIS A 167 -13.46 -4.42 2.64
N PRO A 168 -13.21 -5.49 1.85
CA PRO A 168 -13.97 -6.73 1.89
C PRO A 168 -14.08 -7.38 3.28
N ARG A 169 -13.08 -7.19 4.15
CA ARG A 169 -13.03 -7.74 5.51
C ARG A 169 -13.14 -6.69 6.60
N SER A 170 -13.61 -5.49 6.29
CA SER A 170 -13.72 -4.39 7.24
C SER A 170 -14.98 -3.57 6.92
N PRO A 171 -16.16 -4.02 7.39
CA PRO A 171 -17.40 -3.28 7.25
C PRO A 171 -17.27 -1.87 7.84
N LEU A 172 -17.88 -0.89 7.19
CA LEU A 172 -17.91 0.49 7.64
C LEU A 172 -19.23 0.81 8.33
N LEU A 173 -19.16 1.58 9.41
CA LEU A 173 -20.30 2.15 10.13
C LEU A 173 -20.47 3.62 9.72
N ILE A 174 -20.99 3.85 8.52
CA ILE A 174 -21.27 5.18 7.99
C ILE A 174 -22.79 5.37 7.82
N PRO A 175 -23.31 6.63 7.78
CA PRO A 175 -24.72 6.90 7.55
C PRO A 175 -25.31 6.17 6.34
N SER A 176 -26.55 5.76 6.43
CA SER A 176 -27.25 4.96 5.38
C SER A 176 -27.48 5.73 4.09
N GLU A 177 -27.51 7.06 4.17
CA GLU A 177 -27.72 7.98 3.05
C GLU A 177 -26.53 7.99 2.08
N ILE A 178 -25.36 7.56 2.54
CA ILE A 178 -24.17 7.46 1.72
C ILE A 178 -24.19 6.13 0.97
N PRO A 179 -24.28 6.13 -0.37
CA PRO A 179 -24.25 4.91 -1.15
C PRO A 179 -22.99 4.09 -0.88
N ARG A 180 -23.18 2.78 -0.68
CA ARG A 180 -22.08 1.85 -0.36
C ARG A 180 -21.96 0.77 -1.42
N LYS A 181 -20.72 0.46 -1.78
CA LYS A 181 -20.36 -0.72 -2.54
C LYS A 181 -19.64 -1.69 -1.60
N ILE A 182 -20.24 -2.83 -1.33
CA ILE A 182 -19.59 -3.93 -0.59
C ILE A 182 -19.02 -4.87 -1.63
N THR A 183 -17.73 -5.15 -1.54
CA THR A 183 -17.04 -6.06 -2.45
C THR A 183 -16.77 -7.38 -1.73
N GLY A 184 -16.97 -8.49 -2.43
CA GLY A 184 -16.71 -9.83 -1.89
C GLY A 184 -15.22 -10.20 -1.89
N THR A 185 -14.43 -9.61 -2.76
CA THR A 185 -13.01 -9.92 -2.94
C THR A 185 -12.14 -8.67 -2.99
N TYR A 186 -10.84 -8.84 -2.84
CA TYR A 186 -9.85 -7.76 -3.01
C TYR A 186 -9.69 -7.32 -4.45
N ASP A 187 -10.02 -8.19 -5.39
CA ASP A 187 -9.79 -8.00 -6.83
C ASP A 187 -10.94 -7.25 -7.49
N ASP A 188 -12.04 -7.01 -6.75
CA ASP A 188 -13.21 -6.25 -7.21
C ASP A 188 -13.00 -4.72 -7.18
N PHE A 189 -11.77 -4.25 -7.37
CA PHE A 189 -11.60 -2.85 -7.70
C PHE A 189 -12.01 -2.68 -9.16
N ASP A 190 -13.17 -2.07 -9.35
CA ASP A 190 -13.78 -1.93 -10.66
C ASP A 190 -13.11 -0.79 -11.46
N PHE A 191 -11.94 -1.09 -12.01
CA PHE A 191 -11.20 -0.15 -12.86
C PHE A 191 -11.98 0.23 -14.13
N ASN A 192 -12.86 -0.65 -14.60
CA ASN A 192 -13.66 -0.40 -15.80
C ASN A 192 -14.78 0.62 -15.55
N ALA A 193 -15.09 0.94 -14.31
CA ALA A 193 -16.13 1.92 -13.98
C ALA A 193 -15.76 3.37 -14.33
N SER A 194 -14.47 3.67 -14.63
CA SER A 194 -13.99 4.99 -15.06
C SER A 194 -14.50 6.13 -14.18
N TYR A 195 -14.22 6.12 -12.90
CA TYR A 195 -14.65 7.14 -11.96
C TYR A 195 -14.14 8.54 -12.32
N TYR A 196 -14.89 9.56 -11.96
CA TYR A 196 -14.45 10.96 -12.05
C TYR A 196 -13.16 11.20 -11.26
N CYS A 197 -13.13 10.70 -10.02
CA CYS A 197 -11.90 10.57 -9.24
C CYS A 197 -12.05 9.47 -8.18
N VAL A 198 -10.92 9.04 -7.63
CA VAL A 198 -10.85 8.12 -6.50
C VAL A 198 -10.24 8.82 -5.30
N VAL A 199 -10.96 8.84 -4.18
CA VAL A 199 -10.50 9.35 -2.88
C VAL A 199 -10.05 8.14 -2.05
N ASN A 200 -8.84 8.19 -1.54
CA ASN A 200 -8.24 7.07 -0.80
C ASN A 200 -7.30 7.61 0.27
N TYR A 201 -7.28 7.00 1.46
CA TYR A 201 -6.36 7.49 2.49
C TYR A 201 -4.90 7.20 2.10
N SER A 202 -4.48 5.92 2.08
CA SER A 202 -3.08 5.58 1.77
C SER A 202 -2.89 4.18 1.16
N SER A 203 -3.96 3.46 0.82
CA SER A 203 -3.88 2.07 0.36
C SER A 203 -3.73 1.91 -1.15
N GLY A 204 -3.48 0.68 -1.60
CA GLY A 204 -3.25 0.31 -3.00
C GLY A 204 -4.23 0.84 -4.04
N PRO A 205 -5.55 0.92 -3.77
CA PRO A 205 -6.52 1.47 -4.71
C PRO A 205 -6.19 2.86 -5.27
N GLY A 206 -5.56 3.75 -4.46
CA GLY A 206 -5.11 5.06 -4.95
C GLY A 206 -4.02 4.94 -6.02
N ILE A 207 -3.04 4.05 -5.81
CA ILE A 207 -1.96 3.78 -6.78
C ILE A 207 -2.54 3.18 -8.07
N GLN A 208 -3.39 2.16 -7.91
CA GLN A 208 -4.01 1.46 -9.04
C GLN A 208 -4.87 2.38 -9.90
N ALA A 209 -5.71 3.23 -9.26
CA ALA A 209 -6.54 4.19 -9.95
C ALA A 209 -5.71 5.18 -10.78
N ALA A 210 -4.60 5.69 -10.22
CA ALA A 210 -3.72 6.61 -10.91
C ALA A 210 -3.05 5.96 -12.13
N ILE A 211 -2.59 4.71 -12.01
CA ILE A 211 -2.02 3.94 -13.14
C ILE A 211 -3.06 3.76 -14.25
N GLN A 212 -4.33 3.53 -13.89
CA GLN A 212 -5.45 3.39 -14.84
C GLN A 212 -5.96 4.73 -15.41
N GLY A 213 -5.27 5.83 -15.15
CA GLY A 213 -5.62 7.13 -15.71
C GLY A 213 -6.66 7.91 -14.89
N THR A 214 -7.19 7.36 -13.81
CA THR A 214 -8.20 8.03 -12.97
C THR A 214 -7.53 9.03 -12.02
N PRO A 215 -8.03 10.29 -11.92
CA PRO A 215 -7.57 11.26 -10.94
C PRO A 215 -7.72 10.73 -9.51
N VAL A 216 -6.73 11.02 -8.65
CA VAL A 216 -6.75 10.59 -7.25
C VAL A 216 -6.66 11.75 -6.28
N ILE A 217 -7.27 11.57 -5.12
CA ILE A 217 -7.13 12.41 -3.92
C ILE A 217 -6.69 11.49 -2.79
N THR A 218 -5.53 11.77 -2.19
CA THR A 218 -4.95 10.92 -1.16
C THR A 218 -4.44 11.74 0.02
N SER A 219 -4.26 11.10 1.18
CA SER A 219 -3.54 11.71 2.30
C SER A 219 -2.04 11.80 2.00
N GLU A 220 -1.32 12.57 2.81
CA GLU A 220 0.14 12.71 2.76
C GLU A 220 0.88 11.37 2.96
N LEU A 221 0.24 10.43 3.64
CA LEU A 221 0.79 9.10 3.90
C LEU A 221 0.76 8.16 2.70
N SER A 222 0.04 8.52 1.65
CA SER A 222 -0.03 7.68 0.44
C SER A 222 1.20 7.83 -0.44
N LEU A 223 1.71 6.73 -0.96
CA LEU A 223 2.73 6.74 -2.02
C LEU A 223 2.23 7.39 -3.34
N ALA A 224 0.92 7.62 -3.47
CA ALA A 224 0.34 8.40 -4.56
C ALA A 224 0.16 9.89 -4.22
N HIS A 225 0.65 10.36 -3.06
CA HIS A 225 0.45 11.76 -2.65
C HIS A 225 1.08 12.76 -3.63
N ALA A 226 2.25 12.48 -4.15
CA ALA A 226 2.95 13.37 -5.09
C ALA A 226 2.12 13.71 -6.35
N ILE A 227 1.18 12.84 -6.71
CA ILE A 227 0.29 13.01 -7.87
C ILE A 227 -1.17 13.29 -7.46
N SER A 228 -1.42 13.51 -6.16
CA SER A 228 -2.75 13.78 -5.62
C SER A 228 -3.31 15.11 -6.10
N ASN A 229 -4.63 15.15 -6.28
CA ASN A 229 -5.36 16.40 -6.50
C ASN A 229 -5.81 16.97 -5.15
N ASN A 230 -6.12 18.27 -5.16
CA ASN A 230 -6.68 18.93 -3.99
C ASN A 230 -8.19 18.73 -3.94
N ILE A 231 -8.70 18.19 -2.84
CA ILE A 231 -10.14 17.93 -2.63
C ILE A 231 -10.97 19.20 -2.72
N ASN A 232 -10.40 20.36 -2.36
CA ASN A 232 -11.08 21.66 -2.44
C ASN A 232 -11.17 22.23 -3.87
N ARG A 233 -10.78 21.44 -4.89
CA ARG A 233 -10.81 21.84 -6.31
C ARG A 233 -11.43 20.76 -7.19
N MET A 234 -12.59 20.24 -6.77
CA MET A 234 -13.25 19.11 -7.44
C MET A 234 -13.51 19.32 -8.95
N ARG A 235 -13.69 20.57 -9.38
CA ARG A 235 -13.91 20.87 -10.81
C ARG A 235 -12.65 20.81 -11.67
N GLN A 236 -11.45 20.64 -11.06
CA GLN A 236 -10.15 20.65 -11.74
C GLN A 236 -9.43 19.30 -11.65
N MET A 237 -10.17 18.21 -11.44
CA MET A 237 -9.60 16.86 -11.34
C MET A 237 -8.92 16.47 -12.65
N ARG A 238 -7.68 16.00 -12.53
CA ARG A 238 -6.91 15.44 -13.65
C ARG A 238 -5.98 14.35 -13.13
N ASN A 239 -5.71 13.35 -13.94
CA ASN A 239 -4.61 12.44 -13.65
C ASN A 239 -3.28 13.20 -13.73
N ARG A 240 -2.48 13.11 -12.68
CA ARG A 240 -1.17 13.76 -12.55
C ARG A 240 -0.03 12.75 -12.56
N ALA A 241 -0.32 11.48 -12.76
CA ALA A 241 0.70 10.44 -12.82
C ALA A 241 1.69 10.73 -13.96
N THR A 242 2.96 10.57 -13.64
CA THR A 242 4.09 10.78 -14.57
C THR A 242 4.91 9.51 -14.68
N ASP A 243 5.70 9.37 -15.73
CA ASP A 243 6.62 8.23 -15.88
C ASP A 243 7.62 8.16 -14.74
N GLN A 244 8.06 9.31 -14.21
CA GLN A 244 8.93 9.35 -13.04
C GLN A 244 8.23 8.72 -11.84
N TRP A 245 7.03 9.20 -11.47
CA TRP A 245 6.28 8.64 -10.35
C TRP A 245 6.01 7.13 -10.55
N LEU A 246 5.64 6.71 -11.77
CA LEU A 246 5.44 5.30 -12.06
C LEU A 246 6.71 4.48 -11.85
N THR A 247 7.86 5.01 -12.31
CA THR A 247 9.14 4.35 -12.15
C THR A 247 9.50 4.22 -10.66
N GLU A 248 9.34 5.30 -9.89
CA GLU A 248 9.56 5.30 -8.43
C GLU A 248 8.67 4.26 -7.73
N ILE A 249 7.37 4.26 -8.01
CA ILE A 249 6.43 3.29 -7.42
C ILE A 249 6.78 1.85 -7.80
N CYS A 250 7.20 1.60 -9.03
CA CYS A 250 7.65 0.28 -9.47
C CYS A 250 8.87 -0.24 -8.70
N HIS A 251 9.67 0.64 -8.07
CA HIS A 251 10.78 0.23 -7.22
C HIS A 251 10.39 -0.07 -5.77
N THR A 252 9.13 0.11 -5.38
CA THR A 252 8.64 -0.29 -4.05
C THR A 252 8.25 -1.77 -3.98
N GLU A 253 8.13 -2.45 -5.13
CA GLU A 253 7.63 -3.82 -5.22
C GLU A 253 8.54 -4.69 -6.09
N TYR A 254 8.54 -5.99 -5.80
CA TYR A 254 9.44 -6.98 -6.39
C TYR A 254 8.68 -8.24 -6.80
N LEU A 255 9.13 -8.90 -7.85
CA LEU A 255 8.76 -10.27 -8.20
C LEU A 255 9.48 -11.25 -7.24
N VAL A 256 8.95 -12.47 -7.12
CA VAL A 256 9.57 -13.49 -6.23
C VAL A 256 11.00 -13.81 -6.62
N ASP A 257 11.29 -13.91 -7.91
CA ASP A 257 12.67 -14.16 -8.41
C ASP A 257 13.62 -12.98 -8.16
N GLU A 258 13.12 -11.75 -8.18
CA GLU A 258 13.88 -10.55 -7.82
C GLU A 258 14.19 -10.53 -6.31
N ILE A 259 13.24 -10.95 -5.47
CA ILE A 259 13.44 -11.12 -4.04
C ILE A 259 14.51 -12.16 -3.77
N GLN A 260 14.44 -13.32 -4.44
CA GLN A 260 15.40 -14.39 -4.28
C GLN A 260 16.82 -13.98 -4.72
N ARG A 261 16.93 -13.15 -5.75
CA ARG A 261 18.22 -12.57 -6.18
C ARG A 261 18.72 -11.44 -5.28
N GLY A 262 17.95 -11.00 -4.30
CA GLY A 262 18.34 -9.99 -3.32
C GLY A 262 18.29 -8.54 -3.82
N LEU A 263 17.52 -8.22 -4.87
CA LEU A 263 17.43 -6.86 -5.40
C LEU A 263 16.94 -5.83 -4.36
N TRP A 264 16.21 -6.28 -3.35
CA TRP A 264 15.76 -5.46 -2.25
C TRP A 264 16.88 -5.08 -1.27
N LEU A 265 17.92 -5.92 -1.14
CA LEU A 265 19.04 -5.70 -0.20
C LEU A 265 19.77 -4.41 -0.50
N ASP A 266 20.20 -4.20 -1.74
CA ASP A 266 20.97 -3.04 -2.16
C ASP A 266 20.18 -1.73 -1.94
N ARG A 267 18.86 -1.80 -2.04
CA ARG A 267 17.99 -0.64 -1.86
C ARG A 267 17.70 -0.31 -0.42
N LEU A 268 17.69 -1.31 0.47
CA LEU A 268 17.27 -1.11 1.87
C LEU A 268 18.44 -1.13 2.86
N GLU A 269 19.65 -1.47 2.44
CA GLU A 269 20.82 -1.68 3.31
C GLU A 269 21.08 -0.51 4.27
N GLN A 270 20.89 0.73 3.83
CA GLN A 270 21.15 1.90 4.66
C GLN A 270 20.15 2.11 5.82
N TRP A 271 19.01 1.42 5.82
CA TRP A 271 17.95 1.55 6.85
C TRP A 271 17.81 0.33 7.75
N VAL A 272 18.63 -0.72 7.56
CA VAL A 272 18.54 -1.99 8.31
C VAL A 272 19.84 -2.40 8.98
#